data_a3070dfbb64ace5d8986c7e79bb78f57
#
_entry.id   a3070dfbb64ace5d8986c7e79bb78f57
#
_cell.length_a   1.000
_cell.length_b   1.000
_cell.length_c   1.000
_cell.angle_alpha   90.00
_cell.angle_beta   90.00
_cell.angle_gamma   90.00
#
_symmetry.space_group_name_H-M   'P 1'
#
loop_
_entity.id
_entity.type
_entity.pdbx_description
1 polymer ?
#
loop_
_entity_poly.entity_id
_entity_poly.type
_entity_poly.pdbx_seq_one_letter_code
_entity_poly.pdbx_strand_id
1 'polypeptide(L)'
;MGDETAAALASLLEAGAMPTLKELSLYRNQIGEAGMAALASAVGGGALPSCEKIDLGGNPGRAAPVKEAAAQREGMEVHGGLV
;
A
#
# COMPACT_ATOMS: atom_id res chain seq x y z
N MET A 1 0.91 -10.63 8.83
CA MET A 1 0.35 -9.28 8.94
C MET A 1 -1.11 -9.31 8.52
N GLY A 2 -1.97 -8.71 9.29
CA GLY A 2 -3.38 -8.64 8.94
C GLY A 2 -3.82 -7.20 8.77
N ASP A 3 -5.14 -6.99 8.75
CA ASP A 3 -5.70 -5.66 8.55
C ASP A 3 -5.31 -4.65 9.62
N GLU A 4 -5.23 -5.07 10.87
CA GLU A 4 -4.84 -4.16 11.95
C GLU A 4 -3.42 -3.67 11.77
N THR A 5 -2.51 -4.58 11.39
CA THR A 5 -1.12 -4.21 11.16
C THR A 5 -1.00 -3.32 9.93
N ALA A 6 -1.76 -3.62 8.88
CA ALA A 6 -1.77 -2.80 7.68
C ALA A 6 -2.30 -1.39 7.97
N ALA A 7 -3.33 -1.27 8.80
CA ALA A 7 -3.86 0.02 9.21
C ALA A 7 -2.84 0.80 10.05
N ALA A 8 -2.14 0.12 10.95
CA ALA A 8 -1.09 0.75 11.75
C ALA A 8 0.05 1.23 10.86
N LEU A 9 0.44 0.41 9.88
CA LEU A 9 1.46 0.79 8.92
C LEU A 9 1.02 2.02 8.12
N ALA A 10 -0.22 2.02 7.64
CA ALA A 10 -0.77 3.16 6.90
C ALA A 10 -0.71 4.44 7.73
N SER A 11 -1.03 4.37 9.03
CA SER A 11 -0.95 5.52 9.90
C SER A 11 0.47 6.05 10.02
N LEU A 12 1.45 5.15 10.13
CA LEU A 12 2.86 5.55 10.17
C LEU A 12 3.28 6.20 8.87
N LEU A 13 2.84 5.66 7.75
CA LEU A 13 3.16 6.22 6.43
C LEU A 13 2.54 7.60 6.25
N GLU A 14 1.31 7.79 6.72
CA GLU A 14 0.65 9.09 6.68
C GLU A 14 1.35 10.12 7.55
N ALA A 15 1.99 9.66 8.63
CA ALA A 15 2.78 10.53 9.49
C ALA A 15 4.16 10.87 8.91
N GLY A 16 4.49 10.36 7.75
CA GLY A 16 5.75 10.67 7.07
C GLY A 16 6.87 9.67 7.29
N ALA A 17 6.55 8.50 7.83
CA ALA A 17 7.57 7.46 7.99
C ALA A 17 8.09 6.98 6.63
N MET A 18 9.34 6.59 6.61
CA MET A 18 10.01 6.02 5.44
C MET A 18 9.95 6.90 4.19
N PRO A 19 10.33 8.19 4.29
CA PRO A 19 10.22 9.11 3.16
C PRO A 19 11.12 8.79 1.98
N THR A 20 12.15 7.96 2.19
CA THR A 20 13.08 7.59 1.13
C THR A 20 12.90 6.17 0.62
N LEU A 21 11.87 5.47 1.09
CA LEU A 21 11.62 4.09 0.67
C LEU A 21 11.28 4.03 -0.82
N LYS A 22 11.97 3.17 -1.54
CA LYS A 22 11.77 2.99 -2.99
C LYS A 22 10.83 1.86 -3.31
N GLU A 23 10.85 0.79 -2.53
CA GLU A 23 9.99 -0.36 -2.73
C GLU A 23 9.39 -0.79 -1.40
N LEU A 24 8.12 -1.15 -1.42
CA LEU A 24 7.44 -1.70 -0.26
C LEU A 24 6.86 -3.05 -0.66
N SER A 25 7.32 -4.11 0.02
CA SER A 25 6.80 -5.43 -0.25
C SER A 25 5.92 -5.89 0.90
N LEU A 26 4.67 -6.14 0.62
CA LEU A 26 3.70 -6.69 1.57
C LEU A 26 3.12 -8.01 1.05
N TYR A 27 3.93 -8.73 0.29
CA TYR A 27 3.55 -9.98 -0.32
C TYR A 27 3.16 -11.01 0.74
N ARG A 28 2.02 -11.67 0.56
CA ARG A 28 1.53 -12.75 1.44
C ARG A 28 1.43 -12.36 2.91
N ASN A 29 0.82 -11.23 3.18
CA ASN A 29 0.67 -10.76 4.56
C ASN A 29 -0.75 -10.81 5.10
N GLN A 30 -1.65 -11.52 4.42
CA GLN A 30 -3.02 -11.70 4.85
C GLN A 30 -3.79 -10.38 5.01
N ILE A 31 -3.45 -9.40 4.20
CA ILE A 31 -4.14 -8.12 4.21
C ILE A 31 -5.47 -8.27 3.49
N GLY A 32 -6.55 -7.95 4.19
CA GLY A 32 -7.89 -7.99 3.62
C GLY A 32 -8.29 -6.64 3.03
N GLU A 33 -9.57 -6.47 2.75
CA GLU A 33 -10.05 -5.25 2.10
C GLU A 33 -9.91 -4.01 2.98
N ALA A 34 -10.10 -4.16 4.30
CA ALA A 34 -9.93 -3.03 5.21
C ALA A 34 -8.49 -2.53 5.23
N GLY A 35 -7.52 -3.45 5.21
CA GLY A 35 -6.10 -3.08 5.16
C GLY A 35 -5.74 -2.45 3.84
N MET A 36 -6.28 -2.97 2.74
CA MET A 36 -6.05 -2.38 1.42
C MET A 36 -6.62 -0.95 1.33
N ALA A 37 -7.80 -0.74 1.92
CA ALA A 37 -8.41 0.59 1.95
C ALA A 37 -7.55 1.58 2.75
N ALA A 38 -7.00 1.13 3.88
CA ALA A 38 -6.11 1.97 4.69
C ALA A 38 -4.85 2.35 3.92
N LEU A 39 -4.24 1.38 3.23
CA LEU A 39 -3.06 1.65 2.41
C LEU A 39 -3.38 2.58 1.24
N ALA A 40 -4.55 2.41 0.62
CA ALA A 40 -4.97 3.28 -0.46
C ALA A 40 -5.13 4.72 0.01
N SER A 41 -5.70 4.91 1.21
CA SER A 41 -5.85 6.22 1.80
C SER A 41 -4.49 6.88 2.04
N ALA A 42 -3.53 6.12 2.56
CA ALA A 42 -2.19 6.63 2.79
C ALA A 42 -1.50 7.03 1.48
N VAL A 43 -1.56 6.16 0.47
CA VAL A 43 -0.97 6.44 -0.84
C VAL A 43 -1.62 7.65 -1.49
N GLY A 44 -2.95 7.72 -1.43
CA GLY A 44 -3.68 8.85 -1.99
C GLY A 44 -3.39 10.16 -1.27
N GLY A 45 -3.01 10.10 0.00
CA GLY A 45 -2.65 11.25 0.80
C GLY A 45 -1.21 11.72 0.64
N GLY A 46 -0.43 11.07 -0.22
CA GLY A 46 0.95 11.49 -0.48
C GLY A 46 2.00 10.76 0.33
N ALA A 47 1.64 9.71 1.05
CA ALA A 47 2.61 8.89 1.76
C ALA A 47 3.58 8.22 0.79
N LEU A 48 4.74 7.84 1.28
CA LEU A 48 5.78 7.20 0.47
C LEU A 48 6.15 8.03 -0.77
N PRO A 49 6.63 9.28 -0.56
CA PRO A 49 6.87 10.17 -1.69
C PRO A 49 7.93 9.68 -2.67
N SER A 50 8.84 8.82 -2.23
CA SER A 50 9.91 8.30 -3.08
C SER A 50 9.65 6.88 -3.57
N CYS A 51 8.52 6.29 -3.20
CA CYS A 51 8.25 4.89 -3.51
C CYS A 51 7.89 4.71 -4.99
N GLU A 52 8.51 3.74 -5.61
CA GLU A 52 8.31 3.44 -7.02
C GLU A 52 7.54 2.15 -7.24
N LYS A 53 7.48 1.29 -6.21
CA LYS A 53 6.84 0.00 -6.35
C LYS A 53 6.26 -0.48 -5.02
N ILE A 54 5.03 -0.98 -5.07
CA ILE A 54 4.40 -1.65 -3.92
C ILE A 54 3.95 -3.02 -4.39
N ASP A 55 4.36 -4.07 -3.68
CA ASP A 55 3.97 -5.43 -4.00
C ASP A 55 2.95 -5.93 -2.97
N LEU A 56 1.73 -6.18 -3.43
CA LEU A 56 0.62 -6.62 -2.60
C LEU A 56 0.14 -8.03 -2.97
N GLY A 57 0.94 -8.76 -3.74
CA GLY A 57 0.57 -10.09 -4.20
C GLY A 57 0.32 -11.07 -3.05
N GLY A 58 -0.56 -12.03 -3.28
CA GLY A 58 -0.82 -13.08 -2.30
C GLY A 58 -1.63 -12.67 -1.09
N ASN A 59 -2.21 -11.48 -1.08
CA ASN A 59 -3.08 -11.03 -0.01
C ASN A 59 -4.55 -11.26 -0.40
N PRO A 60 -5.43 -11.59 0.57
CA PRO A 60 -6.84 -11.85 0.24
C PRO A 60 -7.60 -10.59 -0.21
N GLY A 61 -7.19 -9.41 0.21
CA GLY A 61 -7.82 -8.18 -0.20
C GLY A 61 -7.45 -7.82 -1.63
N ARG A 62 -8.32 -7.07 -2.29
CA ARG A 62 -8.05 -6.59 -3.65
C ARG A 62 -7.13 -5.38 -3.61
N ALA A 63 -6.13 -5.39 -4.45
CA ALA A 63 -5.21 -4.27 -4.54
C ALA A 63 -5.77 -3.09 -5.35
N ALA A 64 -6.95 -3.24 -5.95
CA ALA A 64 -7.53 -2.21 -6.80
C ALA A 64 -7.58 -0.82 -6.14
N PRO A 65 -8.03 -0.66 -4.88
CA PRO A 65 -8.03 0.67 -4.25
C PRO A 65 -6.64 1.29 -4.19
N VAL A 66 -5.62 0.47 -3.89
CA VAL A 66 -4.24 0.97 -3.84
C VAL A 66 -3.75 1.31 -5.24
N LYS A 67 -4.09 0.49 -6.22
CA LYS A 67 -3.73 0.77 -7.62
C LYS A 67 -4.35 2.06 -8.11
N GLU A 68 -5.61 2.30 -7.76
CA GLU A 68 -6.30 3.53 -8.15
C GLU A 68 -5.67 4.75 -7.50
N ALA A 69 -5.32 4.65 -6.21
CA ALA A 69 -4.65 5.73 -5.51
C ALA A 69 -3.28 6.01 -6.13
N ALA A 70 -2.54 4.96 -6.47
CA ALA A 70 -1.22 5.07 -7.08
C ALA A 70 -1.29 5.65 -8.49
N ALA A 71 -2.39 5.41 -9.20
CA ALA A 71 -2.58 5.94 -10.55
C ALA A 71 -2.61 7.48 -10.58
N GLN A 72 -2.89 8.10 -9.43
CA GLN A 72 -2.86 9.55 -9.31
C GLN A 72 -1.43 10.09 -9.14
N ARG A 73 -0.46 9.20 -9.04
CA ARG A 73 0.92 9.57 -8.75
C ARG A 73 1.83 9.03 -9.85
N GLU A 74 2.76 9.87 -10.31
CA GLU A 74 3.72 9.46 -11.31
C GLU A 74 4.79 8.55 -10.69
N GLY A 75 5.20 7.54 -11.45
CA GLY A 75 6.33 6.70 -11.08
C GLY A 75 6.06 5.66 -10.03
N MET A 76 4.81 5.47 -9.62
CA MET A 76 4.48 4.44 -8.63
C MET A 76 3.76 3.28 -9.31
N GLU A 77 4.31 2.08 -9.16
CA GLU A 77 3.68 0.86 -9.64
C GLU A 77 3.17 0.05 -8.47
N VAL A 78 1.99 -0.53 -8.61
CA VAL A 78 1.43 -1.43 -7.61
C VAL A 78 1.19 -2.77 -8.26
N HIS A 79 1.80 -3.80 -7.69
CA HIS A 79 1.68 -5.17 -8.16
C HIS A 79 0.89 -5.99 -7.17
N GLY A 80 0.13 -6.95 -7.68
CA GLY A 80 -0.63 -7.85 -6.84
C GLY A 80 -2.09 -7.83 -7.16
N GLY A 81 -2.88 -8.27 -6.19
CA GLY A 81 -4.31 -8.46 -6.35
C GLY A 81 -4.64 -9.93 -6.19
N LEU A 82 -5.75 -10.33 -6.79
CA LEU A 82 -6.13 -11.73 -6.77
C LEU A 82 -5.15 -12.56 -7.57
N VAL A 83 -4.64 -13.57 -6.94
CA VAL A 83 -3.69 -14.48 -7.57
C VAL A 83 -4.42 -15.73 -8.01
#